data_adf0e5caabc0a9ce43c393b22b61bcc0
#
_entry.id   adf0e5caabc0a9ce43c393b22b61bcc0
#
_cell.length_a   1.000
_cell.length_b   1.000
_cell.length_c   1.000
_cell.angle_alpha   90.00
_cell.angle_beta   90.00
_cell.angle_gamma   90.00
#
_symmetry.space_group_name_H-M   'P 1'
#
loop_
_entity.id
_entity.type
_entity.pdbx_description
1 polymer ?
#
loop_
_entity_poly.entity_id
_entity_poly.type
_entity_poly.pdbx_seq_one_letter_code
_entity_poly.pdbx_strand_id
1 'polypeptide(L)'
;MYGKVETDGTETERTVSGVTSETTNASKSENYIGGSVFAETEYAGFTLGLDVVPFKIKLGDGKRTDTTSDANESTQEDGTVSAEASLDYLTTIYAHYPIGDWYAGLGYHMTKVTTDEKLHTSSYGNQDINGLQYAIGKNSGSLRYELSYSDFDDISLTSSNGDKITADADNLMFKLSYVYGQ
;
A
#
# COMPACT_ATOMS: atom_id res chain seq x y z
N MET A 1 -1.07 -16.15 1.01
CA MET A 1 -1.43 -15.10 1.98
C MET A 1 -2.76 -14.49 1.62
N TYR A 2 -3.48 -14.02 2.62
CA TYR A 2 -4.68 -13.20 2.51
C TYR A 2 -4.46 -11.93 3.32
N GLY A 3 -4.76 -10.77 2.78
CA GLY A 3 -4.56 -9.50 3.46
C GLY A 3 -5.71 -8.53 3.20
N LYS A 4 -5.77 -7.51 4.07
CA LYS A 4 -6.67 -6.37 3.99
C LYS A 4 -5.85 -5.11 4.15
N VAL A 5 -5.89 -4.25 3.15
CA VAL A 5 -5.32 -2.90 3.22
C VAL A 5 -6.43 -1.90 3.52
N GLU A 6 -6.19 -1.02 4.47
CA GLU A 6 -7.02 0.15 4.74
C GLU A 6 -6.22 1.40 4.38
N THR A 7 -6.89 2.35 3.75
CA THR A 7 -6.28 3.61 3.30
C THR A 7 -7.21 4.76 3.63
N ASP A 8 -6.71 5.73 4.38
CA ASP A 8 -7.38 6.98 4.70
C ASP A 8 -6.68 8.12 3.98
N GLY A 9 -7.38 8.79 3.06
CA GLY A 9 -6.80 9.79 2.19
C GLY A 9 -7.55 11.10 2.19
N THR A 10 -6.80 12.16 1.88
CA THR A 10 -7.30 13.53 1.69
C THR A 10 -6.79 14.06 0.36
N GLU A 11 -7.70 14.48 -0.52
CA GLU A 11 -7.40 15.21 -1.73
C GLU A 11 -7.65 16.71 -1.49
N THR A 12 -6.69 17.54 -1.86
CA THR A 12 -6.80 18.99 -1.82
C THR A 12 -6.63 19.51 -3.24
N GLU A 13 -7.72 20.03 -3.82
CA GLU A 13 -7.74 20.61 -5.15
C GLU A 13 -7.12 22.02 -5.14
N ARG A 14 -6.27 22.29 -6.12
CA ARG A 14 -5.74 23.62 -6.35
C ARG A 14 -6.74 24.44 -7.15
N THR A 15 -7.30 25.47 -6.54
CA THR A 15 -8.16 26.41 -7.27
C THR A 15 -7.33 27.44 -8.05
N VAL A 16 -7.68 27.63 -9.31
CA VAL A 16 -7.16 28.72 -10.14
C VAL A 16 -7.90 29.99 -9.75
N SER A 17 -7.15 31.09 -9.47
CA SER A 17 -7.65 32.43 -9.17
C SER A 17 -8.22 32.71 -7.76
N GLY A 18 -7.51 32.32 -6.68
CA GLY A 18 -7.76 32.94 -5.35
C GLY A 18 -9.04 32.53 -4.63
N VAL A 19 -9.70 31.47 -5.10
CA VAL A 19 -10.83 30.79 -4.41
C VAL A 19 -10.28 29.70 -3.49
N THR A 20 -10.96 29.44 -2.38
CA THR A 20 -10.60 28.45 -1.37
C THR A 20 -10.43 27.05 -2.01
N SER A 21 -9.32 26.38 -1.71
CA SER A 21 -9.11 25.00 -2.11
C SER A 21 -10.20 24.08 -1.54
N GLU A 22 -10.79 23.26 -2.36
CA GLU A 22 -11.70 22.21 -1.90
C GLU A 22 -10.89 21.03 -1.36
N THR A 23 -11.38 20.44 -0.26
CA THR A 23 -10.73 19.31 0.39
C THR A 23 -11.73 18.17 0.52
N THR A 24 -11.39 17.02 -0.03
CA THR A 24 -12.20 15.80 0.03
C THR A 24 -11.48 14.70 0.79
N ASN A 25 -12.16 14.10 1.76
CA ASN A 25 -11.63 12.96 2.51
C ASN A 25 -12.28 11.67 2.00
N ALA A 26 -11.50 10.62 1.86
CA ALA A 26 -11.98 9.30 1.47
C ALA A 26 -11.23 8.19 2.21
N SER A 27 -11.99 7.17 2.65
CA SER A 27 -11.43 5.94 3.21
C SER A 27 -11.73 4.78 2.28
N LYS A 28 -10.75 3.91 2.06
CA LYS A 28 -10.87 2.71 1.24
C LYS A 28 -10.38 1.49 2.00
N SER A 29 -10.96 0.35 1.68
CA SER A 29 -10.57 -0.95 2.25
C SER A 29 -10.61 -1.98 1.14
N GLU A 30 -9.45 -2.59 0.86
CA GLU A 30 -9.27 -3.57 -0.20
C GLU A 30 -8.74 -4.89 0.36
N ASN A 31 -9.33 -6.00 -0.08
CA ASN A 31 -8.83 -7.33 0.28
C ASN A 31 -8.03 -7.90 -0.89
N TYR A 32 -6.97 -8.65 -0.57
CA TYR A 32 -6.17 -9.32 -1.57
C TYR A 32 -5.80 -10.75 -1.17
N ILE A 33 -5.58 -11.58 -2.18
CA ILE A 33 -5.02 -12.93 -2.05
C ILE A 33 -3.79 -12.99 -2.96
N GLY A 34 -2.72 -13.60 -2.46
CA GLY A 34 -1.52 -13.75 -3.24
C GLY A 34 -0.48 -14.65 -2.61
N GLY A 35 0.71 -14.66 -3.18
CA GLY A 35 1.86 -15.40 -2.70
C GLY A 35 3.10 -14.53 -2.61
N SER A 36 4.08 -14.99 -1.84
CA SER A 36 5.40 -14.38 -1.76
C SER A 36 6.47 -15.47 -1.82
N VAL A 37 7.69 -15.05 -2.11
CA VAL A 37 8.89 -15.89 -2.03
C VAL A 37 9.80 -15.31 -1.00
N PHE A 38 10.33 -16.15 -0.11
CA PHE A 38 11.23 -15.71 0.95
C PHE A 38 12.48 -16.59 1.06
N ALA A 39 13.52 -16.00 1.63
CA ALA A 39 14.75 -16.69 2.00
C ALA A 39 15.13 -16.30 3.42
N GLU A 40 15.63 -17.26 4.20
CA GLU A 40 15.94 -17.10 5.61
C GLU A 40 17.30 -17.65 5.98
N THR A 41 17.85 -17.13 7.06
CA THR A 41 19.05 -17.66 7.73
C THR A 41 18.94 -17.48 9.24
N GLU A 42 19.54 -18.39 9.99
CA GLU A 42 19.62 -18.28 11.44
C GLU A 42 20.89 -17.52 11.85
N TYR A 43 20.73 -16.52 12.71
CA TYR A 43 21.85 -15.77 13.27
C TYR A 43 21.58 -15.33 14.70
N ALA A 44 22.50 -15.71 15.62
CA ALA A 44 22.45 -15.32 17.05
C ALA A 44 21.09 -15.62 17.74
N GLY A 45 20.41 -16.70 17.35
CA GLY A 45 19.11 -17.09 17.92
C GLY A 45 17.90 -16.37 17.30
N PHE A 46 18.11 -15.60 16.24
CA PHE A 46 17.06 -15.00 15.42
C PHE A 46 17.00 -15.67 14.06
N THR A 47 15.81 -15.73 13.48
CA THR A 47 15.65 -15.99 12.03
C THR A 47 15.62 -14.65 11.32
N LEU A 48 16.58 -14.41 10.43
CA LEU A 48 16.62 -13.22 9.58
C LEU A 48 16.17 -13.61 8.17
N GLY A 49 15.33 -12.81 7.56
CA GLY A 49 14.77 -13.13 6.25
C GLY A 49 14.53 -11.94 5.33
N LEU A 50 14.36 -12.29 4.07
CA LEU A 50 13.92 -11.42 2.99
C LEU A 50 12.69 -12.06 2.36
N ASP A 51 11.61 -11.32 2.23
CA ASP A 51 10.36 -11.73 1.58
C ASP A 51 10.00 -10.78 0.45
N VAL A 52 9.54 -11.29 -0.68
CA VAL A 52 9.14 -10.51 -1.85
C VAL A 52 7.75 -10.94 -2.30
N VAL A 53 6.85 -9.97 -2.39
CA VAL A 53 5.53 -10.09 -2.99
C VAL A 53 5.64 -9.55 -4.43
N PRO A 54 5.59 -10.43 -5.46
CA PRO A 54 5.91 -10.04 -6.84
C PRO A 54 4.70 -9.53 -7.64
N PHE A 55 3.64 -9.08 -6.99
CA PHE A 55 2.44 -8.55 -7.64
C PHE A 55 1.98 -7.27 -6.95
N LYS A 56 1.13 -6.52 -7.67
CA LYS A 56 0.54 -5.28 -7.15
C LYS A 56 -0.54 -5.58 -6.10
N ILE A 57 -0.50 -4.85 -4.99
CA ILE A 57 -1.55 -4.83 -3.97
C ILE A 57 -2.32 -3.54 -4.14
N LYS A 58 -3.59 -3.63 -4.51
CA LYS A 58 -4.45 -2.46 -4.69
C LYS A 58 -4.69 -1.76 -3.36
N LEU A 59 -4.50 -0.44 -3.34
CA LEU A 59 -4.81 0.44 -2.20
C LEU A 59 -6.22 1.00 -2.29
N GLY A 60 -6.67 1.29 -3.51
CA GLY A 60 -7.99 1.81 -3.79
C GLY A 60 -8.12 2.33 -5.20
N ASP A 61 -9.37 2.60 -5.58
CA ASP A 61 -9.69 3.26 -6.85
C ASP A 61 -10.80 4.29 -6.67
N GLY A 62 -10.84 5.22 -7.61
CA GLY A 62 -11.88 6.23 -7.74
C GLY A 62 -12.34 6.38 -9.19
N LYS A 63 -13.61 6.71 -9.34
CA LYS A 63 -14.21 7.08 -10.62
C LYS A 63 -15.07 8.32 -10.43
N ARG A 64 -14.92 9.29 -11.32
CA ARG A 64 -15.73 10.51 -11.36
C ARG A 64 -16.18 10.74 -12.80
N THR A 65 -17.38 11.26 -12.99
CA THR A 65 -17.84 11.74 -14.29
C THR A 65 -17.94 13.27 -14.22
N ASP A 66 -17.10 13.94 -14.98
CA ASP A 66 -17.10 15.39 -15.07
C ASP A 66 -18.07 15.82 -16.16
N THR A 67 -18.85 16.87 -15.88
CA THR A 67 -19.82 17.46 -16.80
C THR A 67 -19.54 18.96 -16.92
N THR A 68 -19.84 19.52 -18.09
CA THR A 68 -19.56 20.93 -18.44
C THR A 68 -20.21 22.00 -17.56
N SER A 69 -20.95 21.61 -16.52
CA SER A 69 -21.64 22.54 -15.61
C SER A 69 -20.80 23.04 -14.44
N ASP A 70 -19.60 22.49 -14.23
CA ASP A 70 -18.72 22.93 -13.14
C ASP A 70 -17.95 24.19 -13.56
N ALA A 71 -18.48 25.33 -13.11
CA ALA A 71 -18.05 26.67 -13.55
C ALA A 71 -16.61 27.05 -13.10
N ASN A 72 -15.85 26.15 -12.45
CA ASN A 72 -14.55 26.41 -11.86
C ASN A 72 -13.38 25.79 -12.63
N GLU A 73 -13.62 25.00 -13.67
CA GLU A 73 -12.54 24.41 -14.47
C GLU A 73 -12.27 25.24 -15.72
N SER A 74 -11.01 25.64 -15.91
CA SER A 74 -10.56 26.45 -17.04
C SER A 74 -10.51 25.70 -18.38
N THR A 75 -10.71 24.37 -18.35
CA THR A 75 -10.83 23.48 -19.52
C THR A 75 -11.97 22.50 -19.26
N GLN A 76 -13.03 22.67 -20.04
CA GLN A 76 -14.19 21.77 -20.01
C GLN A 76 -13.83 20.45 -20.67
N GLU A 77 -13.63 19.42 -19.85
CA GLU A 77 -13.42 18.06 -20.33
C GLU A 77 -14.55 17.18 -19.79
N ASP A 78 -15.55 16.94 -20.66
CA ASP A 78 -16.61 15.99 -20.39
C ASP A 78 -16.09 14.57 -20.46
N GLY A 79 -16.40 13.75 -19.48
CA GLY A 79 -16.09 12.33 -19.52
C GLY A 79 -15.88 11.68 -18.16
N THR A 80 -15.56 10.41 -18.19
CA THR A 80 -15.26 9.66 -16.98
C THR A 80 -13.77 9.60 -16.77
N VAL A 81 -13.32 10.13 -15.64
CA VAL A 81 -11.96 10.01 -15.13
C VAL A 81 -11.88 8.87 -14.10
N SER A 82 -10.75 8.22 -14.02
CA SER A 82 -10.50 7.16 -13.03
C SER A 82 -9.04 7.15 -12.61
N ALA A 83 -8.81 6.79 -11.37
CA ALA A 83 -7.48 6.54 -10.83
C ALA A 83 -7.52 5.29 -9.95
N GLU A 84 -6.45 4.49 -10.01
CA GLU A 84 -6.20 3.35 -9.15
C GLU A 84 -4.81 3.49 -8.55
N ALA A 85 -4.68 3.31 -7.23
CA ALA A 85 -3.40 3.30 -6.53
C ALA A 85 -3.08 1.87 -6.06
N SER A 86 -1.82 1.48 -6.19
CA SER A 86 -1.34 0.15 -5.81
C SER A 86 0.05 0.21 -5.20
N LEU A 87 0.35 -0.71 -4.26
CA LEU A 87 1.72 -1.04 -3.87
C LEU A 87 2.32 -2.01 -4.89
N ASP A 88 3.51 -1.68 -5.39
CA ASP A 88 4.21 -2.49 -6.38
C ASP A 88 5.50 -3.08 -5.78
N TYR A 89 5.73 -4.40 -5.97
CA TYR A 89 6.91 -5.12 -5.50
C TYR A 89 7.22 -4.92 -4.00
N LEU A 90 6.28 -5.32 -3.13
CA LEU A 90 6.50 -5.22 -1.69
C LEU A 90 7.64 -6.17 -1.26
N THR A 91 8.73 -5.57 -0.81
CA THR A 91 9.90 -6.28 -0.30
C THR A 91 10.01 -6.05 1.21
N THR A 92 10.20 -7.12 1.98
CA THR A 92 10.30 -7.07 3.43
C THR A 92 11.61 -7.70 3.89
N ILE A 93 12.40 -6.95 4.64
CA ILE A 93 13.51 -7.49 5.43
C ILE A 93 12.96 -7.67 6.85
N TYR A 94 13.13 -8.86 7.44
CA TYR A 94 12.54 -9.15 8.75
C TYR A 94 13.46 -9.95 9.66
N ALA A 95 13.14 -9.89 10.95
CA ALA A 95 13.74 -10.70 12.00
C ALA A 95 12.64 -11.33 12.85
N HIS A 96 12.74 -12.64 13.11
CA HIS A 96 11.88 -13.36 14.02
C HIS A 96 12.66 -13.78 15.27
N TYR A 97 12.07 -13.56 16.44
CA TYR A 97 12.56 -14.04 17.72
C TYR A 97 11.73 -15.25 18.17
N PRO A 98 12.33 -16.47 18.30
CA PRO A 98 11.60 -17.66 18.66
C PRO A 98 11.17 -17.67 20.12
N ILE A 99 9.95 -18.13 20.39
CA ILE A 99 9.33 -18.28 21.72
C ILE A 99 8.66 -19.67 21.76
N GLY A 100 9.46 -20.72 21.93
CA GLY A 100 9.01 -22.09 21.76
C GLY A 100 8.61 -22.38 20.31
N ASP A 101 7.40 -22.89 20.07
CA ASP A 101 6.86 -23.11 18.72
C ASP A 101 6.38 -21.81 18.05
N TRP A 102 6.28 -20.72 18.81
CA TRP A 102 5.86 -19.40 18.35
C TRP A 102 7.06 -18.51 18.06
N TYR A 103 6.80 -17.40 17.40
CA TYR A 103 7.76 -16.30 17.26
C TYR A 103 7.06 -14.96 17.25
N ALA A 104 7.79 -13.93 17.68
CA ALA A 104 7.47 -12.54 17.43
C ALA A 104 8.37 -12.01 16.32
N GLY A 105 7.84 -11.21 15.41
CA GLY A 105 8.57 -10.70 14.26
C GLY A 105 8.49 -9.19 14.13
N LEU A 106 9.59 -8.61 13.62
CA LEU A 106 9.66 -7.25 13.13
C LEU A 106 10.14 -7.26 11.70
N GLY A 107 9.52 -6.48 10.84
CA GLY A 107 9.88 -6.31 9.44
C GLY A 107 9.98 -4.85 9.03
N TYR A 108 10.75 -4.60 8.00
CA TYR A 108 10.85 -3.33 7.32
C TYR A 108 10.46 -3.52 5.86
N HIS A 109 9.42 -2.83 5.45
CA HIS A 109 8.89 -2.84 4.10
C HIS A 109 9.55 -1.78 3.24
N MET A 110 9.78 -2.14 1.99
CA MET A 110 10.16 -1.24 0.90
C MET A 110 9.24 -1.52 -0.27
N THR A 111 8.56 -0.50 -0.77
CA THR A 111 7.62 -0.63 -1.88
C THR A 111 7.46 0.69 -2.62
N LYS A 112 6.78 0.65 -3.74
CA LYS A 112 6.43 1.83 -4.52
C LYS A 112 4.92 1.94 -4.64
N VAL A 113 4.37 3.10 -4.32
CA VAL A 113 3.01 3.47 -4.71
C VAL A 113 3.04 3.83 -6.19
N THR A 114 2.24 3.13 -6.97
CA THR A 114 2.04 3.40 -8.40
C THR A 114 0.60 3.78 -8.65
N THR A 115 0.38 4.76 -9.54
CA THR A 115 -0.95 5.17 -9.96
C THR A 115 -1.20 4.75 -11.40
N ASP A 116 -2.39 4.21 -11.67
CA ASP A 116 -2.89 3.95 -13.03
C ASP A 116 -4.09 4.88 -13.25
N GLU A 117 -3.90 5.86 -14.11
CA GLU A 117 -4.78 7.02 -14.21
C GLU A 117 -5.32 7.18 -15.63
N LYS A 118 -6.60 7.54 -15.70
CA LYS A 118 -7.25 8.08 -16.89
C LYS A 118 -7.83 9.43 -16.52
N LEU A 119 -6.95 10.40 -16.34
CA LEU A 119 -7.28 11.80 -16.10
C LEU A 119 -7.14 12.56 -17.41
N HIS A 120 -7.91 13.65 -17.58
CA HIS A 120 -7.91 14.39 -18.86
C HIS A 120 -6.59 15.13 -19.08
N THR A 121 -6.10 15.88 -18.09
CA THR A 121 -4.95 16.80 -18.22
C THR A 121 -3.90 16.66 -17.13
N SER A 122 -4.11 15.82 -16.12
CA SER A 122 -3.22 15.71 -14.97
C SER A 122 -2.72 14.28 -14.76
N SER A 123 -1.64 14.14 -13.98
CA SER A 123 -1.12 12.86 -13.50
C SER A 123 -0.44 13.04 -12.16
N TYR A 124 -0.59 12.07 -11.24
CA TYR A 124 0.00 12.13 -9.90
C TYR A 124 1.39 11.51 -9.81
N GLY A 125 1.70 10.54 -10.67
CA GLY A 125 3.00 9.86 -10.65
C GLY A 125 3.10 8.78 -9.58
N ASN A 126 4.34 8.48 -9.17
CA ASN A 126 4.66 7.38 -8.25
C ASN A 126 5.51 7.87 -7.09
N GLN A 127 5.47 7.15 -5.96
CA GLN A 127 6.26 7.45 -4.77
C GLN A 127 6.84 6.16 -4.17
N ASP A 128 8.14 6.15 -3.85
CA ASP A 128 8.71 5.11 -3.02
C ASP A 128 8.33 5.36 -1.56
N ILE A 129 7.84 4.33 -0.87
CA ILE A 129 7.47 4.38 0.55
C ILE A 129 8.06 3.18 1.29
N ASN A 130 8.19 3.34 2.60
CA ASN A 130 8.60 2.27 3.49
C ASN A 130 7.49 1.98 4.50
N GLY A 131 7.69 0.98 5.34
CA GLY A 131 6.75 0.66 6.42
C GLY A 131 7.37 -0.27 7.44
N LEU A 132 6.74 -0.33 8.60
CA LEU A 132 7.10 -1.26 9.67
C LEU A 132 6.07 -2.38 9.75
N GLN A 133 6.54 -3.61 9.91
CA GLN A 133 5.72 -4.79 10.13
C GLN A 133 5.93 -5.33 11.55
N TYR A 134 4.84 -5.70 12.19
CA TYR A 134 4.80 -6.46 13.43
C TYR A 134 4.12 -7.79 13.15
N ALA A 135 4.75 -8.89 13.54
CA ALA A 135 4.24 -10.22 13.26
C ALA A 135 4.24 -11.11 14.51
N ILE A 136 3.27 -12.02 14.55
CA ILE A 136 3.27 -13.17 15.43
C ILE A 136 2.99 -14.41 14.58
N GLY A 137 3.74 -15.46 14.80
CA GLY A 137 3.54 -16.68 14.05
C GLY A 137 3.84 -17.95 14.84
N LYS A 138 3.50 -19.09 14.24
CA LYS A 138 3.75 -20.40 14.79
C LYS A 138 4.33 -21.32 13.72
N ASN A 139 5.41 -22.02 14.07
CA ASN A 139 5.99 -23.06 13.26
C ASN A 139 5.35 -24.43 13.63
N SER A 140 5.03 -25.23 12.63
CA SER A 140 4.48 -26.59 12.78
C SER A 140 5.09 -27.50 11.71
N GLY A 141 6.25 -28.08 12.01
CA GLY A 141 7.08 -28.76 11.00
C GLY A 141 7.45 -27.79 9.89
N SER A 142 7.26 -28.18 8.63
CA SER A 142 7.54 -27.31 7.48
C SER A 142 6.47 -26.24 7.21
N LEU A 143 5.41 -26.18 8.00
CA LEU A 143 4.37 -25.15 7.85
C LEU A 143 4.56 -24.04 8.86
N ARG A 144 4.34 -22.80 8.40
CA ARG A 144 4.34 -21.60 9.22
C ARG A 144 3.04 -20.84 9.03
N TYR A 145 2.42 -20.46 10.14
CA TYR A 145 1.24 -19.59 10.21
C TYR A 145 1.67 -18.25 10.78
N GLU A 146 1.33 -17.16 10.13
CA GLU A 146 1.70 -15.82 10.55
C GLU A 146 0.52 -14.88 10.43
N LEU A 147 0.34 -14.05 11.45
CA LEU A 147 -0.51 -12.86 11.41
C LEU A 147 0.41 -11.64 11.55
N SER A 148 0.30 -10.70 10.64
CA SER A 148 1.10 -9.47 10.68
C SER A 148 0.24 -8.24 10.43
N TYR A 149 0.66 -7.15 11.08
CA TYR A 149 0.17 -5.80 10.87
C TYR A 149 1.32 -4.95 10.36
N SER A 150 1.04 -4.14 9.35
CA SER A 150 2.02 -3.24 8.75
C SER A 150 1.46 -1.83 8.72
N ASP A 151 2.31 -0.88 9.08
CA ASP A 151 2.08 0.55 9.06
C ASP A 151 3.07 1.16 8.05
N PHE A 152 2.56 1.81 7.01
CA PHE A 152 3.37 2.41 5.95
C PHE A 152 3.57 3.90 6.19
N ASP A 153 4.67 4.44 5.66
CA ASP A 153 4.93 5.88 5.63
C ASP A 153 3.81 6.62 4.85
N ASP A 154 3.61 7.89 5.19
CA ASP A 154 2.64 8.75 4.54
C ASP A 154 2.85 8.80 3.03
N ILE A 155 1.79 8.59 2.29
CA ILE A 155 1.74 8.79 0.84
C ILE A 155 1.43 10.26 0.57
N SER A 156 2.26 10.93 -0.23
CA SER A 156 2.04 12.32 -0.63
C SER A 156 2.34 12.50 -2.10
N LEU A 157 1.30 12.58 -2.91
CA LEU A 157 1.39 12.76 -4.35
C LEU A 157 0.87 14.14 -4.75
N THR A 158 1.59 14.78 -5.65
CA THR A 158 1.15 16.06 -6.23
C THR A 158 0.99 15.88 -7.72
N SER A 159 -0.19 16.20 -8.23
CA SER A 159 -0.49 16.10 -9.66
C SER A 159 0.23 17.18 -10.47
N SER A 160 0.31 16.97 -11.77
CA SER A 160 0.94 17.93 -12.68
C SER A 160 0.25 19.31 -12.75
N ASN A 161 -1.02 19.40 -12.36
CA ASN A 161 -1.78 20.66 -12.24
C ASN A 161 -1.74 21.25 -10.82
N GLY A 162 -1.17 20.53 -9.84
CA GLY A 162 -0.91 21.04 -8.49
C GLY A 162 -1.90 20.58 -7.43
N ASP A 163 -2.81 19.64 -7.74
CA ASP A 163 -3.65 18.99 -6.73
C ASP A 163 -2.81 18.04 -5.88
N LYS A 164 -3.13 17.94 -4.61
CA LYS A 164 -2.36 17.15 -3.66
C LYS A 164 -3.22 16.04 -3.04
N ILE A 165 -2.71 14.81 -3.08
CA ILE A 165 -3.25 13.68 -2.32
C ILE A 165 -2.29 13.34 -1.20
N THR A 166 -2.81 13.20 0.02
CA THR A 166 -2.09 12.61 1.15
C THR A 166 -2.90 11.42 1.66
N ALA A 167 -2.23 10.32 1.98
CA ALA A 167 -2.91 9.14 2.50
C ALA A 167 -2.02 8.36 3.46
N ASP A 168 -2.65 7.76 4.46
CA ASP A 168 -2.08 6.76 5.35
C ASP A 168 -2.53 5.38 4.86
N ALA A 169 -1.69 4.36 4.99
CA ALA A 169 -2.01 3.00 4.60
C ALA A 169 -1.56 1.98 5.64
N ASP A 170 -2.49 1.12 6.03
CA ASP A 170 -2.27 0.00 6.95
C ASP A 170 -2.58 -1.32 6.26
N ASN A 171 -1.91 -2.39 6.69
CA ASN A 171 -2.16 -3.72 6.16
C ASN A 171 -2.21 -4.77 7.27
N LEU A 172 -3.32 -5.49 7.36
CA LEU A 172 -3.45 -6.69 8.18
C LEU A 172 -3.38 -7.92 7.28
N MET A 173 -2.43 -8.83 7.52
CA MET A 173 -2.20 -9.99 6.68
C MET A 173 -2.13 -11.28 7.48
N PHE A 174 -2.79 -12.33 6.97
CA PHE A 174 -2.56 -13.71 7.35
C PHE A 174 -1.77 -14.44 6.26
N LYS A 175 -0.68 -15.11 6.66
CA LYS A 175 0.20 -15.84 5.75
C LYS A 175 0.36 -17.29 6.19
N LEU A 176 0.20 -18.19 5.23
CA LEU A 176 0.57 -19.60 5.37
C LEU A 176 1.79 -19.84 4.48
N SER A 177 2.87 -20.32 5.06
CA SER A 177 4.14 -20.55 4.35
C SER A 177 4.58 -21.99 4.47
N TYR A 178 5.30 -22.46 3.46
CA TYR A 178 6.05 -23.70 3.50
C TYR A 178 7.54 -23.38 3.58
N VAL A 179 8.20 -23.84 4.63
CA VAL A 179 9.62 -23.61 4.88
C VAL A 179 10.39 -24.88 4.53
N TYR A 180 11.29 -24.76 3.54
CA TYR A 180 12.12 -25.87 3.10
C TYR A 180 13.48 -25.83 3.80
N GLY A 181 13.95 -26.97 4.33
CA GLY A 181 15.30 -27.06 4.90
C GLY A 181 15.39 -26.86 6.42
N GLN A 182 14.26 -26.97 7.14
CA GLN A 182 14.27 -27.07 8.61
C GLN A 182 14.53 -28.47 9.08
#